data_2fd16bf78725595262769bd1424dd0f9
#
_entry.id   2fd16bf78725595262769bd1424dd0f9
#
_cell.length_a   1.000
_cell.length_b   1.000
_cell.length_c   1.000
_cell.angle_alpha   90.00
_cell.angle_beta   90.00
_cell.angle_gamma   90.00
#
_symmetry.space_group_name_H-M   'P 1'
#
loop_
_entity.id
_entity.type
_entity.pdbx_description
1 polymer ?
#
loop_
_entity_poly.entity_id
_entity_poly.type
_entity_poly.pdbx_seq_one_letter_code
_entity_poly.pdbx_strand_id
1 'polypeptide(L)'
;KNKWVHVASTFDGRYVRLFIDGVQVSEKRIAGRPAQLGYQNIAIGGNNCCRGYYEVLNGLIDEVRISTVARYRESFEVPRAEFEPDANTQLLMHFTNSGENVGIIGGAAELTELDRITACG
;
A
#
# COMPACT_ATOMS: atom_id res chain seq x y z
N LYS A 1 0.58 11.93 -17.28
CA LYS A 1 1.12 10.65 -17.76
C LYS A 1 2.65 10.68 -17.64
N ASN A 2 3.29 9.55 -17.37
CA ASN A 2 4.74 9.38 -17.28
C ASN A 2 5.43 10.21 -16.18
N LYS A 3 4.81 10.29 -15.02
CA LYS A 3 5.34 10.96 -13.83
C LYS A 3 5.14 10.04 -12.63
N TRP A 4 6.15 9.92 -11.79
CA TRP A 4 6.00 9.33 -10.46
C TRP A 4 5.11 10.22 -9.59
N VAL A 5 4.22 9.59 -8.85
CA VAL A 5 3.30 10.25 -7.93
C VAL A 5 3.32 9.47 -6.63
N HIS A 6 3.55 10.14 -5.53
CA HIS A 6 3.43 9.54 -4.22
C HIS A 6 1.95 9.54 -3.79
N VAL A 7 1.43 8.39 -3.42
CA VAL A 7 0.06 8.24 -2.91
C VAL A 7 0.11 7.65 -1.51
N ALA A 8 -0.57 8.28 -0.57
CA ALA A 8 -0.73 7.72 0.77
C ALA A 8 -2.18 7.82 1.23
N SER A 9 -2.63 6.80 1.96
CA SER A 9 -3.89 6.81 2.69
C SER A 9 -3.64 6.47 4.15
N THR A 10 -4.28 7.19 5.06
CA THR A 10 -4.16 6.94 6.49
C THR A 10 -5.51 6.87 7.17
N PHE A 11 -5.58 6.04 8.22
CA PHE A 11 -6.72 6.00 9.14
C PHE A 11 -6.20 6.04 10.59
N ASP A 12 -6.68 7.00 11.35
CA ASP A 12 -6.24 7.22 12.73
C ASP A 12 -7.25 6.75 13.78
N GLY A 13 -8.24 5.95 13.36
CA GLY A 13 -9.36 5.52 14.19
C GLY A 13 -10.59 6.45 14.10
N ARG A 14 -10.44 7.62 13.49
CA ARG A 14 -11.52 8.61 13.37
C ARG A 14 -11.61 9.22 11.97
N TYR A 15 -10.48 9.51 11.34
CA TYR A 15 -10.40 10.13 10.03
C TYR A 15 -9.66 9.24 9.03
N VAL A 16 -10.23 9.11 7.86
CA VAL A 16 -9.50 8.63 6.67
C VAL A 16 -9.01 9.86 5.92
N ARG A 17 -7.72 9.86 5.57
CA ARG A 17 -7.08 10.91 4.77
C ARG A 17 -6.42 10.33 3.55
N LEU A 18 -6.45 11.09 2.48
CA LEU A 18 -5.74 10.79 1.24
C LEU A 18 -4.75 11.90 0.93
N PHE A 19 -3.55 11.49 0.51
CA PHE A 19 -2.46 12.39 0.15
C PHE A 19 -1.95 12.06 -1.24
N ILE A 20 -1.67 13.10 -2.01
CA ILE A 20 -1.01 13.01 -3.32
C ILE A 20 0.19 13.95 -3.32
N ASP A 21 1.38 13.41 -3.64
CA ASP A 21 2.66 14.13 -3.58
C ASP A 21 2.85 14.85 -2.23
N GLY A 22 2.44 14.23 -1.13
CA GLY A 22 2.53 14.77 0.23
C GLY A 22 1.44 15.79 0.60
N VAL A 23 0.63 16.23 -0.34
CA VAL A 23 -0.46 17.19 -0.09
C VAL A 23 -1.74 16.43 0.29
N GLN A 24 -2.36 16.82 1.40
CA GLN A 24 -3.66 16.27 1.79
C GLN A 24 -4.73 16.73 0.79
N VAL A 25 -5.30 15.80 0.05
CA VAL A 25 -6.34 16.07 -0.97
C VAL A 25 -7.74 15.71 -0.49
N SER A 26 -7.87 14.90 0.53
CA SER A 26 -9.16 14.53 1.11
C SER A 26 -9.03 14.16 2.58
N GLU A 27 -10.08 14.47 3.34
CA GLU A 27 -10.27 13.99 4.70
C GLU A 27 -11.75 13.67 4.90
N LYS A 28 -12.03 12.53 5.51
CA LYS A 28 -13.38 12.14 5.86
C LYS A 28 -13.42 11.52 7.25
N ARG A 29 -14.32 12.02 8.10
CA ARG A 29 -14.62 11.40 9.37
C ARG A 29 -15.42 10.11 9.16
N ILE A 30 -14.96 9.02 9.74
CA ILE A 30 -15.65 7.73 9.74
C ILE A 30 -16.25 7.50 11.12
N ALA A 31 -17.55 7.23 11.17
CA ALA A 31 -18.21 6.79 12.39
C ALA A 31 -18.17 5.25 12.42
N GLY A 32 -17.63 4.69 13.49
CA GLY A 32 -17.56 3.24 13.70
C GLY A 32 -16.16 2.65 13.45
N ARG A 33 -16.08 1.33 13.58
CA ARG A 33 -14.86 0.57 13.30
C ARG A 33 -14.83 0.21 11.82
N PRO A 34 -13.65 0.12 11.20
CA PRO A 34 -13.51 -0.48 9.89
C PRO A 34 -14.16 -1.87 9.89
N ALA A 35 -14.92 -2.17 8.87
CA ALA A 35 -15.48 -3.51 8.73
C ALA A 35 -14.32 -4.50 8.55
N GLN A 36 -14.30 -5.55 9.35
CA GLN A 36 -13.39 -6.65 9.14
C GLN A 36 -13.98 -7.51 8.01
N LEU A 37 -13.52 -7.26 6.79
CA LEU A 37 -13.90 -8.07 5.64
C LEU A 37 -13.10 -9.38 5.72
N GLY A 38 -13.73 -10.43 6.22
CA GLY A 38 -13.12 -11.76 6.19
C GLY A 38 -12.87 -12.20 4.75
N TYR A 39 -11.71 -12.80 4.49
CA TYR A 39 -11.34 -13.46 3.23
C TYR A 39 -11.05 -12.56 2.01
N GLN A 40 -10.75 -11.30 2.17
CA GLN A 40 -10.28 -10.48 1.06
C GLN A 40 -8.76 -10.28 1.13
N ASN A 41 -8.08 -10.64 0.05
CA ASN A 41 -6.67 -10.37 -0.12
C ASN A 41 -6.46 -8.90 -0.49
N ILE A 42 -5.34 -8.33 -0.05
CA ILE A 42 -4.90 -7.02 -0.55
C ILE A 42 -4.35 -7.24 -1.96
N ALA A 43 -4.85 -6.47 -2.92
CA ALA A 43 -4.29 -6.42 -4.26
C ALA A 43 -3.54 -5.11 -4.46
N ILE A 44 -2.37 -5.19 -5.08
CA ILE A 44 -1.54 -4.04 -5.44
C ILE A 44 -1.43 -4.02 -6.96
N GLY A 45 -1.82 -2.90 -7.58
CA GLY A 45 -1.78 -2.76 -9.03
C GLY A 45 -2.96 -3.37 -9.78
N GLY A 46 -3.96 -3.90 -9.10
CA GLY A 46 -5.15 -4.44 -9.73
C GLY A 46 -6.27 -4.73 -8.75
N ASN A 47 -7.43 -5.08 -9.25
CA ASN A 47 -8.57 -5.50 -8.47
C ASN A 47 -8.75 -7.01 -8.59
N ASN A 48 -8.86 -7.72 -7.47
CA ASN A 48 -9.02 -9.17 -7.41
C ASN A 48 -10.46 -9.62 -7.07
N CYS A 49 -11.45 -8.75 -7.27
CA CYS A 49 -12.83 -9.12 -6.99
C CYS A 49 -13.38 -10.11 -8.03
N CYS A 50 -14.33 -10.98 -7.58
CA CYS A 50 -15.23 -11.74 -8.47
C CYS A 50 -14.59 -12.77 -9.42
N ARG A 51 -13.54 -13.48 -9.00
CA ARG A 51 -12.87 -14.56 -9.74
C ARG A 51 -12.01 -14.13 -10.94
N GLY A 52 -11.53 -12.91 -10.99
CA GLY A 52 -10.59 -12.45 -12.01
C GLY A 52 -9.85 -11.21 -11.57
N TYR A 53 -8.74 -10.91 -12.23
CA TYR A 53 -8.06 -9.64 -12.07
C TYR A 53 -8.64 -8.67 -13.09
N TYR A 54 -9.32 -7.64 -12.60
CA TYR A 54 -9.88 -6.57 -13.42
C TYR A 54 -9.20 -5.25 -13.05
N GLU A 55 -9.30 -4.28 -13.92
CA GLU A 55 -8.82 -2.92 -13.64
C GLU A 55 -7.34 -2.87 -13.23
N VAL A 56 -6.48 -3.52 -14.01
CA VAL A 56 -5.03 -3.49 -13.77
C VAL A 56 -4.47 -2.10 -14.03
N LEU A 57 -3.56 -1.68 -13.15
CA LEU A 57 -2.81 -0.45 -13.34
C LEU A 57 -1.90 -0.61 -14.57
N ASN A 58 -2.07 0.26 -15.55
CA ASN A 58 -1.11 0.39 -16.65
C ASN A 58 -0.03 1.42 -16.26
N GLY A 59 0.98 0.97 -15.54
CA GLY A 59 2.02 1.81 -14.98
C GLY A 59 3.04 1.01 -14.20
N LEU A 60 3.87 1.72 -13.44
CA LEU A 60 4.87 1.15 -12.53
C LEU A 60 4.46 1.46 -11.09
N ILE A 61 4.80 0.56 -10.18
CA ILE A 61 4.63 0.73 -8.74
C ILE A 61 5.99 0.50 -8.10
N ASP A 62 6.30 1.32 -7.12
CA ASP A 62 7.53 1.26 -6.36
C ASP A 62 7.28 1.70 -4.93
N GLU A 63 8.09 1.21 -3.97
CA GLU A 63 8.07 1.63 -2.57
C GLU A 63 6.69 1.53 -1.89
N VAL A 64 6.13 0.32 -1.85
CA VAL A 64 4.87 0.09 -1.14
C VAL A 64 5.11 -0.22 0.33
N ARG A 65 4.52 0.58 1.22
CA ARG A 65 4.56 0.37 2.67
C ARG A 65 3.16 0.34 3.27
N ILE A 66 2.88 -0.69 4.07
CA ILE A 66 1.70 -0.77 4.96
C ILE A 66 2.19 -0.66 6.41
N SER A 67 1.52 0.17 7.18
CA SER A 67 1.88 0.45 8.57
C SER A 67 0.69 0.28 9.50
N THR A 68 0.96 -0.08 10.75
CA THR A 68 -0.04 -0.25 11.81
C THR A 68 -0.49 1.07 12.42
N VAL A 69 0.11 2.19 12.02
CA VAL A 69 -0.19 3.54 12.51
C VAL A 69 -0.45 4.51 11.35
N ALA A 70 -1.23 5.54 11.60
CA ALA A 70 -1.39 6.66 10.67
C ALA A 70 -0.13 7.53 10.69
N ARG A 71 0.74 7.34 9.69
CA ARG A 71 2.03 8.06 9.60
C ARG A 71 1.88 9.54 9.31
N TYR A 72 0.82 9.90 8.58
CA TYR A 72 0.57 11.28 8.16
C TYR A 72 -0.80 11.72 8.66
N ARG A 73 -0.85 12.89 9.28
CA ARG A 73 -2.10 13.52 9.77
C ARG A 73 -2.36 14.88 9.12
N GLU A 74 -1.38 15.40 8.44
CA GLU A 74 -1.37 16.64 7.68
C GLU A 74 -0.43 16.51 6.48
N SER A 75 -0.39 17.50 5.61
CA SER A 75 0.52 17.52 4.47
C SER A 75 1.98 17.41 4.94
N PHE A 76 2.81 16.69 4.16
CA PHE A 76 4.17 16.36 4.52
C PHE A 76 5.10 16.43 3.29
N GLU A 77 6.38 16.51 3.53
CA GLU A 77 7.39 16.37 2.46
C GLU A 77 7.57 14.89 2.13
N VAL A 78 7.42 14.54 0.85
CA VAL A 78 7.59 13.17 0.37
C VAL A 78 9.04 12.73 0.55
N PRO A 79 9.32 11.63 1.26
CA PRO A 79 10.67 11.07 1.36
C PRO A 79 11.24 10.77 -0.02
N ARG A 80 12.51 11.13 -0.24
CA ARG A 80 13.24 10.86 -1.49
C ARG A 80 14.10 9.61 -1.42
N ALA A 81 14.34 9.12 -0.22
CA ALA A 81 15.05 7.87 0.01
C ALA A 81 14.06 6.70 0.08
N GLU A 82 14.57 5.50 -0.14
CA GLU A 82 13.85 4.26 0.12
C GLU A 82 13.29 4.25 1.55
N PHE A 83 12.14 3.61 1.72
CA PHE A 83 11.55 3.49 3.03
C PHE A 83 12.34 2.50 3.89
N GLU A 84 12.66 2.90 5.10
CA GLU A 84 13.23 2.00 6.09
C GLU A 84 12.13 1.35 6.94
N PRO A 85 12.25 0.05 7.25
CA PRO A 85 11.31 -0.62 8.13
C PRO A 85 11.49 -0.16 9.57
N ASP A 86 10.39 -0.09 10.32
CA ASP A 86 10.38 0.20 11.74
C ASP A 86 9.36 -0.69 12.48
N ALA A 87 9.21 -0.52 13.79
CA ALA A 87 8.30 -1.30 14.62
C ALA A 87 6.82 -1.20 14.21
N ASN A 88 6.45 -0.20 13.41
CA ASN A 88 5.09 -0.01 12.90
C ASN A 88 4.95 -0.45 11.43
N THR A 89 5.99 -0.97 10.82
CA THR A 89 5.95 -1.47 9.44
C THR A 89 5.34 -2.87 9.43
N GLN A 90 4.23 -3.03 8.74
CA GLN A 90 3.56 -4.31 8.54
C GLN A 90 3.99 -4.99 7.24
N LEU A 91 4.18 -4.21 6.19
CA LEU A 91 4.67 -4.64 4.88
C LEU A 91 5.53 -3.54 4.29
N LEU A 92 6.64 -3.92 3.68
CA LEU A 92 7.49 -3.04 2.89
C LEU A 92 7.97 -3.80 1.66
N MET A 93 7.78 -3.22 0.48
CA MET A 93 8.18 -3.79 -0.81
C MET A 93 8.89 -2.72 -1.63
N HIS A 94 10.16 -2.97 -1.97
CA HIS A 94 11.00 -2.04 -2.72
C HIS A 94 10.91 -2.23 -4.24
N PHE A 95 10.47 -3.41 -4.72
CA PHE A 95 10.40 -3.76 -6.16
C PHE A 95 11.72 -3.56 -6.91
N THR A 96 12.85 -3.83 -6.25
CA THR A 96 14.17 -3.71 -6.85
C THR A 96 14.37 -4.75 -7.97
N ASN A 97 15.16 -4.41 -8.98
CA ASN A 97 15.42 -5.26 -10.18
C ASN A 97 16.13 -6.58 -9.88
N SER A 98 16.49 -6.87 -8.64
CA SER A 98 17.20 -8.08 -8.22
C SER A 98 16.34 -9.34 -8.16
N GLY A 99 15.06 -9.26 -8.51
CA GLY A 99 14.13 -10.39 -8.44
C GLY A 99 13.75 -10.81 -7.02
N GLU A 100 14.35 -10.20 -6.03
CA GLU A 100 14.01 -10.37 -4.62
C GLU A 100 13.05 -9.23 -4.21
N ASN A 101 11.77 -9.52 -4.24
CA ASN A 101 10.80 -8.71 -3.53
C ASN A 101 10.99 -8.99 -2.05
N VAL A 102 11.81 -8.22 -1.39
CA VAL A 102 11.96 -8.30 0.05
C VAL A 102 10.74 -7.65 0.69
N GLY A 103 9.74 -8.44 0.93
CA GLY A 103 8.69 -8.04 1.85
C GLY A 103 9.21 -8.17 3.26
N ILE A 104 9.45 -7.07 3.94
CA ILE A 104 9.73 -7.11 5.38
C ILE A 104 8.39 -7.02 6.08
N ILE A 105 8.07 -8.07 6.78
CA ILE A 105 6.88 -8.14 7.59
C ILE A 105 7.31 -7.94 9.04
N GLY A 106 6.90 -6.82 9.59
CA GLY A 106 6.92 -6.62 11.03
C GLY A 106 5.74 -7.37 11.65
N GLY A 107 5.99 -8.33 12.52
CA GLY A 107 4.97 -9.15 13.16
C GLY A 107 4.86 -10.54 12.55
N ALA A 108 3.87 -11.33 12.98
CA ALA A 108 3.68 -12.74 12.64
C ALA A 108 3.15 -12.99 11.20
N ALA A 109 3.40 -12.11 10.26
CA ALA A 109 3.03 -12.34 8.88
C ALA A 109 4.20 -13.00 8.15
N GLU A 110 3.99 -14.18 7.65
CA GLU A 110 4.91 -14.98 6.85
C GLU A 110 4.69 -14.62 5.38
N LEU A 111 5.73 -14.17 4.68
CA LEU A 111 5.69 -14.10 3.22
C LEU A 111 5.68 -15.53 2.70
N THR A 112 4.52 -16.02 2.36
CA THR A 112 4.45 -17.13 1.41
C THR A 112 4.91 -16.58 0.07
N GLU A 113 5.92 -17.22 -0.49
CA GLU A 113 6.42 -16.96 -1.84
C GLU A 113 5.23 -16.74 -2.77
N LEU A 114 5.12 -15.50 -3.28
CA LEU A 114 4.13 -15.19 -4.31
C LEU A 114 4.60 -15.91 -5.58
N ASP A 115 4.21 -17.18 -5.67
CA ASP A 115 4.31 -17.92 -6.90
C ASP A 115 3.67 -17.10 -8.03
N ARG A 116 4.55 -16.64 -8.91
CA ARG A 116 4.29 -16.18 -10.27
C ARG A 116 2.92 -15.53 -10.46
N ILE A 117 2.92 -14.24 -10.58
CA ILE A 117 1.90 -13.57 -11.39
C ILE A 117 2.03 -14.16 -12.79
N THR A 118 1.31 -15.22 -13.06
CA THR A 118 1.06 -15.68 -14.41
C THR A 118 0.21 -14.58 -15.01
N ALA A 119 0.82 -13.75 -15.86
CA ALA A 119 0.07 -12.87 -16.72
C ALA A 119 -0.97 -13.73 -17.43
N CYS A 120 -2.23 -13.50 -17.14
CA CYS A 120 -3.31 -14.05 -17.96
C CYS A 120 -3.17 -13.44 -19.34
N GLY A 121 -2.74 -14.27 -20.28
CA GLY A 121 -2.75 -13.94 -21.69
C GLY A 121 -4.17 -13.78 -22.21
#